data_b426bc2ab26697dad25f625f397922e1
#
_entry.id   b426bc2ab26697dad25f625f397922e1
#
_cell.length_a   1.000
_cell.length_b   1.000
_cell.length_c   1.000
_cell.angle_alpha   90.00
_cell.angle_beta   90.00
_cell.angle_gamma   90.00
#
_symmetry.space_group_name_H-M   'P 1'
#
loop_
_entity.id
_entity.type
_entity.pdbx_description
1 polymer ?
#
loop_
_entity_poly.entity_id
_entity_poly.type
_entity_poly.pdbx_seq_one_letter_code
_entity_poly.pdbx_strand_id
1 'polypeptide(L)'
;LEKHLHIIDFTVPYPADYGGVIDLFWKLPALQKAGVNIHLHCFDYGRGEQQELNKYCATVHYYKRSTGHKGFSANLPYIVSSRKNEELYSNLLKDDYPIFMEGVHCTYLLNDERFNNRRKFVRIHNVEYHYYEHLSQNATSFFKKLYYQRESKLLKKYEYSMVSKATAFWGVTKKDVDVYRKEMGCTTIDFLPLYLPNNWDVQIKEGTGGYCLYQADLSVDANEQAAIWLLQNVFSTLEIPFVIAGKNPSKRLEQLAHVYQHTCIVGNPGEKEMQDMISKAQVNIIPSFSNTGIKLKLLNALFNGRHCIVNNATVEGTSLDGLCHIANDAATMQHTIEQLFFTPFSNSEIGMRRDTLKSIFNNDNNAAQQLEWIWGEGKYILEV
;
A
#
# COMPACT_ATOMS: atom_id res chain seq x y z
N LEU A 1 -29.16 -4.15 -16.13
CA LEU A 1 -28.30 -3.11 -16.71
C LEU A 1 -26.86 -3.53 -16.55
N GLU A 2 -26.05 -3.35 -17.62
CA GLU A 2 -24.60 -3.57 -17.56
C GLU A 2 -23.97 -2.56 -16.60
N LYS A 3 -23.03 -3.02 -15.78
CA LYS A 3 -22.32 -2.15 -14.82
C LYS A 3 -21.02 -1.69 -15.45
N HIS A 4 -20.92 -0.41 -15.77
CA HIS A 4 -19.71 0.22 -16.30
C HIS A 4 -19.07 1.12 -15.25
N LEU A 5 -17.73 1.09 -15.14
CA LEU A 5 -16.97 1.87 -14.17
C LEU A 5 -15.68 2.42 -14.78
N HIS A 6 -15.50 3.72 -14.72
CA HIS A 6 -14.18 4.31 -14.96
C HIS A 6 -13.31 4.16 -13.72
N ILE A 7 -12.11 3.63 -13.89
CA ILE A 7 -11.08 3.58 -12.84
C ILE A 7 -9.89 4.43 -13.27
N ILE A 8 -9.49 5.38 -12.45
CA ILE A 8 -8.34 6.25 -12.72
C ILE A 8 -7.21 5.88 -11.78
N ASP A 9 -6.15 5.28 -12.32
CA ASP A 9 -4.97 4.85 -11.59
C ASP A 9 -3.84 5.88 -11.66
N PHE A 10 -3.20 6.16 -10.54
CA PHE A 10 -2.07 7.10 -10.48
C PHE A 10 -0.80 6.59 -11.18
N THR A 11 -0.75 5.32 -11.55
CA THR A 11 0.31 4.65 -12.31
C THR A 11 -0.28 3.49 -13.10
N VAL A 12 0.49 2.93 -14.04
CA VAL A 12 0.13 1.67 -14.71
C VAL A 12 0.22 0.52 -13.69
N PRO A 13 -0.86 -0.23 -13.41
CA PRO A 13 -0.89 -1.18 -12.28
C PRO A 13 -0.19 -2.51 -12.54
N TYR A 14 0.33 -2.75 -13.74
CA TYR A 14 1.05 -3.98 -14.07
C TYR A 14 2.49 -3.69 -14.54
N PRO A 15 3.48 -4.59 -14.22
CA PRO A 15 3.37 -5.72 -13.30
C PRO A 15 3.11 -5.28 -11.85
N ALA A 16 2.38 -6.11 -11.08
CA ALA A 16 2.05 -5.86 -9.68
C ALA A 16 3.24 -6.23 -8.77
N ASP A 17 4.36 -5.55 -8.94
CA ASP A 17 5.69 -5.88 -8.41
C ASP A 17 6.11 -5.06 -7.17
N TYR A 18 5.28 -4.13 -6.72
CA TYR A 18 5.49 -3.38 -5.47
C TYR A 18 4.16 -2.96 -4.83
N GLY A 19 4.23 -2.58 -3.55
CA GLY A 19 3.06 -2.30 -2.73
C GLY A 19 2.05 -1.31 -3.30
N GLY A 20 2.54 -0.27 -3.96
CA GLY A 20 1.67 0.77 -4.52
C GLY A 20 0.79 0.33 -5.69
N VAL A 21 1.07 -0.83 -6.32
CA VAL A 21 0.30 -1.32 -7.46
C VAL A 21 -0.47 -2.61 -7.19
N ILE A 22 -0.22 -3.30 -6.08
CA ILE A 22 -0.88 -4.57 -5.76
C ILE A 22 -2.40 -4.38 -5.63
N ASP A 23 -2.85 -3.43 -4.82
CA ASP A 23 -4.29 -3.13 -4.66
C ASP A 23 -4.93 -2.67 -5.98
N LEU A 24 -4.21 -1.86 -6.77
CA LEU A 24 -4.69 -1.37 -8.06
C LEU A 24 -4.95 -2.53 -9.03
N PHE A 25 -3.98 -3.42 -9.18
CA PHE A 25 -4.07 -4.52 -10.14
C PHE A 25 -5.08 -5.59 -9.73
N TRP A 26 -4.99 -6.12 -8.49
CA TRP A 26 -5.81 -7.26 -8.07
C TRP A 26 -7.29 -6.92 -7.90
N LYS A 27 -7.64 -5.66 -7.84
CA LYS A 27 -9.02 -5.17 -7.94
C LYS A 27 -9.64 -5.44 -9.31
N LEU A 28 -8.88 -5.31 -10.39
CA LEU A 28 -9.39 -5.43 -11.76
C LEU A 28 -10.01 -6.81 -12.03
N PRO A 29 -9.30 -7.95 -11.83
CA PRO A 29 -9.91 -9.27 -12.02
C PRO A 29 -11.08 -9.53 -11.07
N ALA A 30 -11.06 -8.99 -9.84
CA ALA A 30 -12.14 -9.18 -8.88
C ALA A 30 -13.43 -8.45 -9.31
N LEU A 31 -13.33 -7.20 -9.75
CA LEU A 31 -14.47 -6.42 -10.25
C LEU A 31 -15.00 -6.97 -11.58
N GLN A 32 -14.11 -7.40 -12.50
CA GLN A 32 -14.52 -8.04 -13.75
C GLN A 32 -15.31 -9.33 -13.48
N LYS A 33 -14.80 -10.19 -12.60
CA LYS A 33 -15.50 -11.42 -12.15
C LYS A 33 -16.87 -11.12 -11.56
N ALA A 34 -17.01 -9.99 -10.88
CA ALA A 34 -18.28 -9.52 -10.32
C ALA A 34 -19.21 -8.83 -11.34
N GLY A 35 -18.86 -8.87 -12.63
CA GLY A 35 -19.69 -8.37 -13.73
C GLY A 35 -19.54 -6.88 -14.06
N VAL A 36 -18.42 -6.27 -13.72
CA VAL A 36 -18.13 -4.86 -14.04
C VAL A 36 -17.35 -4.74 -15.35
N ASN A 37 -17.84 -3.93 -16.26
CA ASN A 37 -17.13 -3.48 -17.46
C ASN A 37 -16.21 -2.30 -17.08
N ILE A 38 -14.92 -2.58 -16.94
CA ILE A 38 -13.93 -1.60 -16.46
C ILE A 38 -13.37 -0.78 -17.62
N HIS A 39 -13.41 0.55 -17.50
CA HIS A 39 -12.73 1.50 -18.36
C HIS A 39 -11.55 2.07 -17.57
N LEU A 40 -10.36 1.53 -17.83
CA LEU A 40 -9.16 1.85 -17.05
C LEU A 40 -8.41 3.04 -17.65
N HIS A 41 -8.01 3.98 -16.83
CA HIS A 41 -7.26 5.17 -17.16
C HIS A 41 -5.98 5.23 -16.32
N CYS A 42 -4.81 5.03 -16.95
CA CYS A 42 -3.53 4.95 -16.25
C CYS A 42 -2.64 6.15 -16.55
N PHE A 43 -2.04 6.74 -15.52
CA PHE A 43 -0.94 7.68 -15.73
C PHE A 43 0.37 6.92 -15.91
N ASP A 44 0.96 6.99 -17.11
CA ASP A 44 2.24 6.36 -17.40
C ASP A 44 3.41 7.34 -17.22
N TYR A 45 4.43 6.86 -16.53
CA TYR A 45 5.73 7.52 -16.39
C TYR A 45 6.88 6.51 -16.29
N GLY A 46 6.89 5.53 -17.19
CA GLY A 46 8.00 4.60 -17.37
C GLY A 46 7.65 3.12 -17.35
N ARG A 47 6.39 2.73 -17.09
CA ARG A 47 5.97 1.32 -17.12
C ARG A 47 5.46 0.88 -18.50
N GLY A 48 5.03 1.85 -19.34
CA GLY A 48 4.51 1.61 -20.68
C GLY A 48 3.17 0.89 -20.72
N GLU A 49 2.69 0.61 -21.92
CA GLU A 49 1.45 -0.12 -22.14
C GLU A 49 1.60 -1.59 -21.76
N GLN A 50 0.59 -2.16 -21.08
CA GLN A 50 0.61 -3.51 -20.56
C GLN A 50 -0.58 -4.32 -21.11
N GLN A 51 -0.28 -5.30 -21.96
CA GLN A 51 -1.29 -6.16 -22.60
C GLN A 51 -2.10 -7.00 -21.57
N GLU A 52 -1.51 -7.30 -20.42
CA GLU A 52 -2.18 -8.02 -19.34
C GLU A 52 -3.46 -7.33 -18.87
N LEU A 53 -3.50 -6.00 -18.87
CA LEU A 53 -4.65 -5.21 -18.42
C LEU A 53 -5.88 -5.39 -19.32
N ASN A 54 -5.67 -5.67 -20.62
CA ASN A 54 -6.74 -5.92 -21.58
C ASN A 54 -7.55 -7.20 -21.28
N LYS A 55 -7.02 -8.09 -20.44
CA LYS A 55 -7.77 -9.29 -20.01
C LYS A 55 -8.90 -8.97 -19.06
N TYR A 56 -8.79 -7.87 -18.32
CA TYR A 56 -9.69 -7.51 -17.23
C TYR A 56 -10.51 -6.26 -17.50
N CYS A 57 -10.09 -5.45 -18.46
CA CYS A 57 -10.69 -4.15 -18.77
C CYS A 57 -11.31 -4.13 -20.16
N ALA A 58 -12.49 -3.51 -20.30
CA ALA A 58 -13.15 -3.27 -21.58
C ALA A 58 -12.35 -2.28 -22.44
N THR A 59 -11.75 -1.26 -21.80
CA THR A 59 -10.83 -0.31 -22.45
C THR A 59 -9.70 0.04 -21.49
N VAL A 60 -8.51 0.32 -22.05
CA VAL A 60 -7.35 0.81 -21.28
C VAL A 60 -6.78 2.04 -21.99
N HIS A 61 -6.67 3.15 -21.27
CA HIS A 61 -6.13 4.41 -21.74
C HIS A 61 -4.90 4.80 -20.94
N TYR A 62 -3.87 5.30 -21.62
CA TYR A 62 -2.60 5.68 -21.01
C TYR A 62 -2.36 7.18 -21.18
N TYR A 63 -2.09 7.89 -20.11
CA TYR A 63 -1.85 9.33 -20.10
C TYR A 63 -0.48 9.65 -19.56
N LYS A 64 0.19 10.63 -20.14
CA LYS A 64 1.46 11.11 -19.62
C LYS A 64 1.24 11.98 -18.39
N ARG A 65 1.96 11.68 -17.32
CA ARG A 65 2.07 12.57 -16.17
C ARG A 65 2.92 13.78 -16.52
N SER A 66 2.50 14.98 -16.13
CA SER A 66 3.32 16.18 -16.21
C SER A 66 4.43 16.15 -15.17
N THR A 67 5.70 16.24 -15.61
CA THR A 67 6.86 16.18 -14.71
C THR A 67 7.59 17.52 -14.63
N GLY A 68 8.38 17.71 -13.56
CA GLY A 68 9.15 18.93 -13.34
C GLY A 68 8.27 20.18 -13.26
N HIS A 69 8.70 21.26 -13.90
CA HIS A 69 8.00 22.55 -13.89
C HIS A 69 6.59 22.50 -14.48
N LYS A 70 6.34 21.62 -15.45
CA LYS A 70 5.02 21.47 -16.09
C LYS A 70 3.94 20.90 -15.14
N GLY A 71 4.36 20.09 -14.17
CA GLY A 71 3.46 19.54 -13.15
C GLY A 71 3.35 20.39 -11.88
N PHE A 72 4.19 21.44 -11.75
CA PHE A 72 4.24 22.25 -10.54
C PHE A 72 3.03 23.20 -10.45
N SER A 73 2.52 23.37 -9.24
CA SER A 73 1.52 24.36 -8.89
C SER A 73 1.88 25.05 -7.58
N ALA A 74 1.66 26.38 -7.52
CA ALA A 74 1.86 27.11 -6.27
C ALA A 74 0.80 26.75 -5.22
N ASN A 75 -0.42 26.39 -5.64
CA ASN A 75 -1.60 26.25 -4.79
C ASN A 75 -2.10 24.82 -4.62
N LEU A 76 -1.62 23.89 -5.43
CA LEU A 76 -2.03 22.48 -5.39
C LEU A 76 -0.84 21.57 -5.10
N PRO A 77 -1.06 20.45 -4.39
CA PRO A 77 -0.02 19.44 -4.21
C PRO A 77 0.49 18.90 -5.55
N TYR A 78 1.79 18.66 -5.65
CA TYR A 78 2.40 18.16 -6.88
C TYR A 78 1.83 16.82 -7.34
N ILE A 79 1.51 15.91 -6.40
CA ILE A 79 0.91 14.62 -6.73
C ILE A 79 -0.44 14.76 -7.43
N VAL A 80 -1.19 15.82 -7.17
CA VAL A 80 -2.48 16.13 -7.81
C VAL A 80 -2.28 16.94 -9.09
N SER A 81 -1.56 18.06 -9.02
CA SER A 81 -1.39 18.99 -10.15
C SER A 81 -0.68 18.36 -11.34
N SER A 82 0.25 17.43 -11.09
CA SER A 82 0.98 16.71 -12.15
C SER A 82 0.12 15.72 -12.94
N ARG A 83 -1.12 15.45 -12.49
CA ARG A 83 -2.08 14.53 -13.15
C ARG A 83 -3.31 15.23 -13.72
N LYS A 84 -3.28 16.54 -13.84
CA LYS A 84 -4.25 17.27 -14.67
C LYS A 84 -4.07 16.87 -16.13
N ASN A 85 -5.14 16.39 -16.79
CA ASN A 85 -5.06 15.91 -18.17
C ASN A 85 -6.41 16.06 -18.88
N GLU A 86 -6.47 16.92 -19.93
CA GLU A 86 -7.69 17.21 -20.67
C GLU A 86 -8.13 16.05 -21.58
N GLU A 87 -7.21 15.20 -22.04
CA GLU A 87 -7.57 14.02 -22.82
C GLU A 87 -8.31 12.99 -21.94
N LEU A 88 -7.84 12.78 -20.69
CA LEU A 88 -8.57 11.99 -19.70
C LEU A 88 -9.98 12.53 -19.52
N TYR A 89 -10.14 13.85 -19.33
CA TYR A 89 -11.46 14.44 -19.10
C TYR A 89 -12.36 14.30 -20.32
N SER A 90 -11.83 14.49 -21.51
CA SER A 90 -12.57 14.27 -22.75
C SER A 90 -13.03 12.82 -22.91
N ASN A 91 -12.23 11.84 -22.47
CA ASN A 91 -12.62 10.44 -22.48
C ASN A 91 -13.72 10.15 -21.46
N LEU A 92 -13.63 10.69 -20.24
CA LEU A 92 -14.64 10.51 -19.19
C LEU A 92 -15.98 11.18 -19.54
N LEU A 93 -15.98 12.24 -20.33
CA LEU A 93 -17.20 12.98 -20.73
C LEU A 93 -17.97 12.35 -21.92
N LYS A 94 -17.50 11.21 -22.44
CA LYS A 94 -18.21 10.48 -23.52
C LYS A 94 -19.46 9.75 -23.04
N ASP A 95 -19.57 9.55 -21.73
CA ASP A 95 -20.66 8.85 -21.06
C ASP A 95 -20.93 9.46 -19.68
N ASP A 96 -21.78 8.80 -18.89
CA ASP A 96 -22.15 9.21 -17.53
C ASP A 96 -21.81 8.14 -16.45
N TYR A 97 -20.96 7.17 -16.78
CA TYR A 97 -20.59 6.09 -15.87
C TYR A 97 -19.92 6.60 -14.58
N PRO A 98 -20.09 5.93 -13.45
CA PRO A 98 -19.38 6.27 -12.20
C PRO A 98 -17.87 6.30 -12.39
N ILE A 99 -17.20 7.18 -11.65
CA ILE A 99 -15.74 7.36 -11.70
C ILE A 99 -15.15 6.97 -10.36
N PHE A 100 -14.20 6.05 -10.37
CA PHE A 100 -13.43 5.61 -9.21
C PHE A 100 -11.97 6.05 -9.34
N MET A 101 -11.50 6.85 -8.40
CA MET A 101 -10.17 7.45 -8.39
C MET A 101 -9.26 6.78 -7.37
N GLU A 102 -8.14 6.24 -7.82
CA GLU A 102 -7.14 5.62 -6.97
C GLU A 102 -6.19 6.67 -6.37
N GLY A 103 -6.33 6.88 -5.08
CA GLY A 103 -5.55 7.83 -4.31
C GLY A 103 -5.94 9.29 -4.53
N VAL A 104 -5.52 10.14 -3.62
CA VAL A 104 -5.62 11.61 -3.74
C VAL A 104 -4.98 12.12 -5.04
N HIS A 105 -4.01 11.38 -5.55
CA HIS A 105 -3.29 11.66 -6.80
C HIS A 105 -4.20 11.90 -8.01
N CYS A 106 -5.31 11.16 -8.10
CA CYS A 106 -6.21 11.15 -9.27
C CYS A 106 -7.40 12.11 -9.14
N THR A 107 -7.46 12.91 -8.07
CA THR A 107 -8.66 13.67 -7.70
C THR A 107 -8.75 15.08 -8.27
N TYR A 108 -7.85 15.49 -9.19
CA TYR A 108 -7.90 16.85 -9.77
C TYR A 108 -9.27 17.19 -10.36
N LEU A 109 -9.95 16.21 -10.99
CA LEU A 109 -11.28 16.39 -11.59
C LEU A 109 -12.38 16.75 -10.59
N LEU A 110 -12.18 16.56 -9.28
CA LEU A 110 -13.13 17.00 -8.24
C LEU A 110 -13.30 18.54 -8.20
N ASN A 111 -12.38 19.28 -8.82
CA ASN A 111 -12.46 20.75 -8.91
C ASN A 111 -12.98 21.22 -10.27
N ASP A 112 -13.44 20.30 -11.14
CA ASP A 112 -13.92 20.62 -12.47
C ASP A 112 -15.45 20.49 -12.53
N GLU A 113 -16.14 21.59 -12.82
CA GLU A 113 -17.60 21.69 -12.81
C GLU A 113 -18.28 20.73 -13.79
N ARG A 114 -17.58 20.31 -14.87
CA ARG A 114 -18.10 19.33 -15.83
C ARG A 114 -18.46 17.97 -15.18
N PHE A 115 -17.89 17.68 -14.01
CA PHE A 115 -18.11 16.43 -13.27
C PHE A 115 -19.01 16.60 -12.03
N ASN A 116 -19.64 17.74 -11.80
CA ASN A 116 -20.42 17.97 -10.59
C ASN A 116 -21.55 16.96 -10.40
N ASN A 117 -22.22 16.57 -11.46
CA ASN A 117 -23.34 15.61 -11.42
C ASN A 117 -22.90 14.14 -11.56
N ARG A 118 -21.61 13.86 -11.64
CA ARG A 118 -21.09 12.48 -11.74
C ARG A 118 -20.94 11.84 -10.38
N ARG A 119 -21.28 10.57 -10.26
CA ARG A 119 -20.94 9.76 -9.09
C ARG A 119 -19.43 9.51 -9.07
N LYS A 120 -18.77 9.97 -8.01
CA LYS A 120 -17.31 10.00 -7.88
C LYS A 120 -16.91 9.35 -6.57
N PHE A 121 -16.03 8.37 -6.65
CA PHE A 121 -15.54 7.61 -5.51
C PHE A 121 -14.02 7.72 -5.43
N VAL A 122 -13.48 7.78 -4.23
CA VAL A 122 -12.04 7.96 -4.01
C VAL A 122 -11.51 6.88 -3.08
N ARG A 123 -10.48 6.17 -3.50
CA ARG A 123 -9.70 5.25 -2.68
C ARG A 123 -8.63 6.00 -1.92
N ILE A 124 -8.60 5.91 -0.61
CA ILE A 124 -7.58 6.52 0.25
C ILE A 124 -6.56 5.46 0.63
N HIS A 125 -5.36 5.56 0.07
CA HIS A 125 -4.24 4.65 0.37
C HIS A 125 -3.49 5.09 1.62
N ASN A 126 -3.41 6.40 1.87
CA ASN A 126 -2.85 7.03 3.05
C ASN A 126 -3.60 8.34 3.30
N VAL A 127 -3.51 8.84 4.51
CA VAL A 127 -3.68 10.27 4.77
C VAL A 127 -2.42 10.95 4.26
N GLU A 128 -2.49 11.53 3.05
CA GLU A 128 -1.29 11.96 2.32
C GLU A 128 -0.53 13.08 3.03
N TYR A 129 -1.21 14.02 3.69
CA TYR A 129 -0.50 15.08 4.42
C TYR A 129 0.30 14.52 5.62
N HIS A 130 -0.17 13.48 6.31
CA HIS A 130 0.59 12.79 7.35
C HIS A 130 1.80 12.06 6.77
N TYR A 131 1.63 11.40 5.62
CA TYR A 131 2.73 10.73 4.94
C TYR A 131 3.84 11.71 4.57
N TYR A 132 3.49 12.87 3.98
CA TYR A 132 4.47 13.90 3.62
C TYR A 132 5.09 14.60 4.85
N GLU A 133 4.34 14.75 5.93
CA GLU A 133 4.88 15.23 7.21
C GLU A 133 5.95 14.28 7.74
N HIS A 134 5.66 12.98 7.74
CA HIS A 134 6.63 11.95 8.11
C HIS A 134 7.87 11.96 7.20
N LEU A 135 7.70 12.10 5.89
CA LEU A 135 8.84 12.25 4.96
C LEU A 135 9.69 13.48 5.30
N SER A 136 9.07 14.59 5.71
CA SER A 136 9.80 15.80 6.08
C SER A 136 10.61 15.64 7.35
N GLN A 137 10.08 14.89 8.34
CA GLN A 137 10.78 14.62 9.61
C GLN A 137 12.02 13.74 9.41
N ASN A 138 11.96 12.80 8.46
CA ASN A 138 13.03 11.84 8.19
C ASN A 138 13.95 12.23 7.01
N ALA A 139 13.72 13.37 6.39
CA ALA A 139 14.53 13.82 5.27
C ALA A 139 15.95 14.22 5.71
N THR A 140 16.97 13.63 5.09
CA THR A 140 18.39 13.94 5.34
C THR A 140 18.82 15.23 4.66
N SER A 141 18.19 15.63 3.55
CA SER A 141 18.48 16.84 2.81
C SER A 141 17.56 18.00 3.24
N PHE A 142 18.15 19.16 3.55
CA PHE A 142 17.40 20.36 3.89
C PHE A 142 16.39 20.79 2.81
N PHE A 143 16.76 20.70 1.53
CA PHE A 143 15.85 21.02 0.42
C PHE A 143 14.70 20.03 0.31
N LYS A 144 14.95 18.73 0.49
CA LYS A 144 13.88 17.71 0.55
C LYS A 144 12.95 17.98 1.72
N LYS A 145 13.48 18.33 2.89
CA LYS A 145 12.68 18.66 4.07
C LYS A 145 11.73 19.83 3.81
N LEU A 146 12.23 20.94 3.25
CA LEU A 146 11.39 22.09 2.89
C LEU A 146 10.33 21.73 1.86
N TYR A 147 10.68 20.94 0.85
CA TYR A 147 9.74 20.46 -0.17
C TYR A 147 8.62 19.64 0.47
N TYR A 148 8.95 18.65 1.29
CA TYR A 148 7.95 17.82 1.94
C TYR A 148 7.08 18.60 2.93
N GLN A 149 7.62 19.55 3.65
CA GLN A 149 6.84 20.45 4.53
C GLN A 149 5.82 21.28 3.74
N ARG A 150 6.25 21.82 2.60
CA ARG A 150 5.35 22.55 1.72
C ARG A 150 4.25 21.65 1.18
N GLU A 151 4.60 20.48 0.63
CA GLU A 151 3.64 19.54 0.07
C GLU A 151 2.67 19.03 1.15
N SER A 152 3.13 18.73 2.37
CA SER A 152 2.26 18.34 3.49
C SER A 152 1.20 19.42 3.77
N LYS A 153 1.59 20.69 3.83
CA LYS A 153 0.65 21.81 4.05
C LYS A 153 -0.37 21.95 2.92
N LEU A 154 0.06 21.81 1.67
CA LEU A 154 -0.83 21.86 0.51
C LEU A 154 -1.78 20.66 0.49
N LEU A 155 -1.28 19.47 0.79
CA LEU A 155 -2.07 18.24 0.90
C LEU A 155 -3.12 18.36 1.99
N LYS A 156 -2.76 18.83 3.18
CA LYS A 156 -3.72 19.04 4.26
C LYS A 156 -4.88 19.91 3.80
N LYS A 157 -4.58 21.09 3.24
CA LYS A 157 -5.61 22.00 2.71
C LYS A 157 -6.46 21.32 1.62
N TYR A 158 -5.82 20.57 0.74
CA TYR A 158 -6.48 19.90 -0.38
C TYR A 158 -7.39 18.75 0.08
N GLU A 159 -6.90 17.86 0.93
CA GLU A 159 -7.68 16.73 1.47
C GLU A 159 -8.92 17.22 2.24
N TYR A 160 -8.77 18.25 3.08
CA TYR A 160 -9.93 18.88 3.75
C TYR A 160 -10.94 19.47 2.75
N SER A 161 -10.49 20.00 1.61
CA SER A 161 -11.38 20.61 0.62
C SER A 161 -12.09 19.58 -0.28
N MET A 162 -11.55 18.37 -0.42
CA MET A 162 -12.12 17.39 -1.35
C MET A 162 -13.20 16.50 -0.70
N VAL A 163 -13.28 16.42 0.63
CA VAL A 163 -14.21 15.51 1.33
C VAL A 163 -15.69 15.78 1.01
N SER A 164 -16.04 16.99 0.60
CA SER A 164 -17.40 17.37 0.18
C SER A 164 -17.64 17.25 -1.34
N LYS A 165 -16.64 16.84 -2.14
CA LYS A 165 -16.69 16.87 -3.61
C LYS A 165 -16.83 15.50 -4.27
N ALA A 166 -16.70 14.45 -3.51
CA ALA A 166 -16.91 13.08 -3.97
C ALA A 166 -18.16 12.48 -3.33
N THR A 167 -18.74 11.48 -3.97
CA THR A 167 -19.89 10.74 -3.48
C THR A 167 -19.54 9.94 -2.23
N ALA A 168 -18.37 9.26 -2.25
CA ALA A 168 -17.86 8.54 -1.10
C ALA A 168 -16.35 8.28 -1.19
N PHE A 169 -15.79 7.92 -0.04
CA PHE A 169 -14.37 7.61 0.14
C PHE A 169 -14.21 6.22 0.74
N TRP A 170 -13.14 5.51 0.38
CA TRP A 170 -12.84 4.20 0.94
C TRP A 170 -11.37 4.11 1.37
N GLY A 171 -11.15 4.06 2.68
CA GLY A 171 -9.81 3.94 3.26
C GLY A 171 -9.32 2.50 3.31
N VAL A 172 -8.02 2.29 3.15
CA VAL A 172 -7.37 0.98 3.25
C VAL A 172 -7.10 0.55 4.69
N THR A 173 -7.13 1.48 5.64
CA THR A 173 -7.03 1.21 7.07
C THR A 173 -8.16 1.89 7.84
N LYS A 174 -8.54 1.29 8.97
CA LYS A 174 -9.54 1.92 9.88
C LYS A 174 -9.03 3.23 10.46
N LYS A 175 -7.72 3.35 10.68
CA LYS A 175 -7.07 4.57 11.15
C LYS A 175 -7.25 5.72 10.16
N ASP A 176 -6.98 5.48 8.87
CA ASP A 176 -7.14 6.52 7.84
C ASP A 176 -8.61 6.94 7.71
N VAL A 177 -9.54 5.98 7.80
CA VAL A 177 -10.99 6.26 7.85
C VAL A 177 -11.34 7.15 9.03
N ASP A 178 -10.79 6.86 10.21
CA ASP A 178 -11.02 7.65 11.42
C ASP A 178 -10.50 9.09 11.31
N VAL A 179 -9.31 9.28 10.71
CA VAL A 179 -8.76 10.62 10.45
C VAL A 179 -9.67 11.41 9.53
N TYR A 180 -10.06 10.85 8.39
CA TYR A 180 -10.98 11.52 7.47
C TYR A 180 -12.32 11.84 8.13
N ARG A 181 -12.87 10.91 8.91
CA ARG A 181 -14.17 11.10 9.57
C ARG A 181 -14.11 12.13 10.71
N LYS A 182 -13.13 11.98 11.62
CA LYS A 182 -13.07 12.77 12.86
C LYS A 182 -12.40 14.13 12.68
N GLU A 183 -11.33 14.19 11.86
CA GLU A 183 -10.57 15.43 11.69
C GLU A 183 -11.07 16.26 10.49
N MET A 184 -11.43 15.61 9.36
CA MET A 184 -11.84 16.32 8.14
C MET A 184 -13.37 16.42 8.00
N GLY A 185 -14.15 15.79 8.90
CA GLY A 185 -15.61 15.83 8.86
C GLY A 185 -16.23 15.04 7.70
N CYS A 186 -15.50 14.07 7.13
CA CYS A 186 -16.00 13.24 6.04
C CYS A 186 -17.03 12.22 6.54
N THR A 187 -18.32 12.43 6.24
CA THR A 187 -19.41 11.54 6.67
C THR A 187 -19.59 10.32 5.75
N THR A 188 -19.09 10.39 4.52
CA THR A 188 -19.26 9.36 3.49
C THR A 188 -17.96 8.58 3.26
N ILE A 189 -17.32 8.14 4.34
CA ILE A 189 -16.11 7.30 4.28
C ILE A 189 -16.31 5.98 4.99
N ASP A 190 -15.86 4.89 4.34
CA ASP A 190 -15.87 3.54 4.90
C ASP A 190 -14.51 2.85 4.73
N PHE A 191 -14.33 1.76 5.48
CA PHE A 191 -13.19 0.87 5.35
C PHE A 191 -13.45 -0.16 4.25
N LEU A 192 -12.55 -0.22 3.27
CA LEU A 192 -12.50 -1.28 2.26
C LEU A 192 -11.12 -1.92 2.30
N PRO A 193 -10.98 -3.21 2.63
CA PRO A 193 -9.70 -3.89 2.67
C PRO A 193 -8.96 -3.86 1.31
N LEU A 194 -7.65 -4.14 1.32
CA LEU A 194 -6.87 -4.26 0.10
C LEU A 194 -7.31 -5.47 -0.72
N TYR A 195 -7.21 -5.33 -2.04
CA TYR A 195 -7.21 -6.46 -2.96
C TYR A 195 -5.80 -7.03 -3.04
N LEU A 196 -5.67 -8.33 -2.78
CA LEU A 196 -4.39 -9.01 -2.68
C LEU A 196 -4.21 -10.06 -3.79
N PRO A 197 -2.98 -10.51 -4.06
CA PRO A 197 -2.75 -11.57 -5.04
C PRO A 197 -3.60 -12.81 -4.77
N ASN A 198 -4.25 -13.34 -5.81
CA ASN A 198 -5.12 -14.52 -5.68
C ASN A 198 -4.37 -15.77 -5.23
N ASN A 199 -3.05 -15.84 -5.42
CA ASN A 199 -2.19 -16.92 -4.97
C ASN A 199 -1.71 -16.74 -3.51
N TRP A 200 -2.05 -15.64 -2.85
CA TRP A 200 -1.76 -15.47 -1.44
C TRP A 200 -2.82 -16.22 -0.61
N ASP A 201 -2.49 -17.45 -0.27
CA ASP A 201 -3.21 -18.26 0.70
C ASP A 201 -2.23 -18.70 1.79
N VAL A 202 -2.69 -18.87 3.02
CA VAL A 202 -1.85 -19.36 4.12
C VAL A 202 -1.53 -20.84 3.90
N GLN A 203 -0.45 -21.08 3.16
CA GLN A 203 0.04 -22.42 2.80
C GLN A 203 1.27 -22.85 3.60
N ILE A 204 1.72 -22.00 4.54
CA ILE A 204 2.87 -22.32 5.37
C ILE A 204 2.65 -23.61 6.16
N LYS A 205 3.68 -24.41 6.24
CA LYS A 205 3.67 -25.65 7.03
C LYS A 205 4.20 -25.40 8.43
N GLU A 206 3.71 -26.17 9.39
CA GLU A 206 4.28 -26.21 10.74
C GLU A 206 5.78 -26.53 10.73
N GLY A 207 6.48 -26.22 11.79
CA GLY A 207 7.90 -26.51 11.97
C GLY A 207 8.76 -25.26 12.10
N THR A 208 10.04 -25.44 11.79
CA THR A 208 11.06 -24.40 11.97
C THR A 208 11.66 -23.95 10.66
N GLY A 209 12.17 -22.72 10.65
CA GLY A 209 12.98 -22.14 9.58
C GLY A 209 14.44 -21.98 9.97
N GLY A 210 15.27 -21.52 9.03
CA GLY A 210 16.73 -21.47 9.22
C GLY A 210 17.32 -20.11 9.57
N TYR A 211 16.56 -19.02 9.51
CA TYR A 211 17.07 -17.65 9.69
C TYR A 211 15.96 -16.65 10.01
N CYS A 212 16.39 -15.47 10.47
CA CYS A 212 15.55 -14.28 10.53
C CYS A 212 15.63 -13.50 9.23
N LEU A 213 14.53 -12.94 8.75
CA LEU A 213 14.46 -12.19 7.49
C LEU A 213 13.93 -10.77 7.71
N TYR A 214 14.66 -9.78 7.19
CA TYR A 214 14.14 -8.46 6.89
C TYR A 214 14.06 -8.26 5.37
N GLN A 215 12.89 -7.89 4.84
CA GLN A 215 12.71 -7.66 3.41
C GLN A 215 12.11 -6.28 3.13
N ALA A 216 12.67 -5.56 2.15
CA ALA A 216 12.19 -4.24 1.76
C ALA A 216 12.75 -3.77 0.40
N ASP A 217 12.20 -2.71 -0.17
CA ASP A 217 12.92 -1.89 -1.15
C ASP A 217 13.96 -1.05 -0.41
N LEU A 218 15.23 -1.43 -0.55
CA LEU A 218 16.35 -0.85 0.18
C LEU A 218 16.82 0.49 -0.42
N SER A 219 16.28 0.91 -1.58
CA SER A 219 16.50 2.26 -2.12
C SER A 219 15.70 3.34 -1.39
N VAL A 220 14.71 2.94 -0.57
CA VAL A 220 13.92 3.84 0.25
C VAL A 220 14.64 4.10 1.57
N ASP A 221 15.00 5.34 1.84
CA ASP A 221 15.79 5.78 3.01
C ASP A 221 15.29 5.15 4.33
N ALA A 222 13.97 5.16 4.58
CA ALA A 222 13.38 4.61 5.80
C ALA A 222 13.57 3.09 5.93
N ASN A 223 13.56 2.36 4.81
CA ASN A 223 13.77 0.92 4.80
C ASN A 223 15.25 0.58 5.02
N GLU A 224 16.16 1.33 4.41
CA GLU A 224 17.60 1.17 4.64
C GLU A 224 17.95 1.48 6.10
N GLN A 225 17.43 2.57 6.66
CA GLN A 225 17.62 2.91 8.07
C GLN A 225 17.11 1.81 9.02
N ALA A 226 15.98 1.18 8.70
CA ALA A 226 15.48 0.05 9.47
C ALA A 226 16.44 -1.15 9.42
N ALA A 227 16.98 -1.47 8.25
CA ALA A 227 17.99 -2.53 8.10
C ALA A 227 19.26 -2.24 8.91
N ILE A 228 19.78 -1.01 8.83
CA ILE A 228 20.94 -0.57 9.59
C ILE A 228 20.67 -0.63 11.10
N TRP A 229 19.50 -0.18 11.52
CA TRP A 229 19.11 -0.23 12.93
C TRP A 229 19.05 -1.65 13.45
N LEU A 230 18.47 -2.59 12.69
CA LEU A 230 18.45 -4.02 13.03
C LEU A 230 19.86 -4.59 13.16
N LEU A 231 20.76 -4.31 12.22
CA LEU A 231 22.15 -4.75 12.28
C LEU A 231 22.86 -4.25 13.52
N GLN A 232 22.77 -2.95 13.81
CA GLN A 232 23.56 -2.31 14.86
C GLN A 232 23.01 -2.53 16.27
N ASN A 233 21.68 -2.65 16.43
CA ASN A 233 21.06 -2.64 17.74
C ASN A 233 20.42 -3.99 18.12
N VAL A 234 20.12 -4.85 17.13
CA VAL A 234 19.48 -6.13 17.39
C VAL A 234 20.44 -7.29 17.12
N PHE A 235 20.98 -7.39 15.93
CA PHE A 235 21.83 -8.51 15.52
C PHE A 235 23.32 -8.34 15.82
N SER A 236 23.74 -7.20 16.37
CA SER A 236 25.14 -6.98 16.78
C SER A 236 25.64 -7.93 17.88
N THR A 237 24.72 -8.48 18.66
CA THR A 237 25.00 -9.36 19.80
C THR A 237 24.33 -10.74 19.70
N LEU A 238 23.50 -10.96 18.68
CA LEU A 238 22.83 -12.24 18.44
C LEU A 238 23.63 -13.09 17.44
N GLU A 239 23.91 -14.34 17.82
CA GLU A 239 24.52 -15.34 16.92
C GLU A 239 23.45 -16.13 16.13
N ILE A 240 22.40 -15.45 15.70
CA ILE A 240 21.29 -16.01 14.94
C ILE A 240 21.43 -15.58 13.48
N PRO A 241 21.31 -16.50 12.50
CA PRO A 241 21.39 -16.14 11.09
C PRO A 241 20.37 -15.09 10.70
N PHE A 242 20.83 -14.00 10.08
CA PHE A 242 20.01 -12.87 9.64
C PHE A 242 20.21 -12.57 8.16
N VAL A 243 19.11 -12.51 7.43
CA VAL A 243 19.09 -12.20 6.00
C VAL A 243 18.39 -10.87 5.79
N ILE A 244 19.04 -9.97 5.07
CA ILE A 244 18.46 -8.72 4.57
C ILE A 244 18.25 -8.91 3.08
N ALA A 245 17.01 -8.84 2.58
CA ALA A 245 16.70 -9.06 1.18
C ALA A 245 15.93 -7.86 0.59
N GLY A 246 16.31 -7.42 -0.61
CA GLY A 246 15.54 -6.36 -1.25
C GLY A 246 16.19 -5.72 -2.46
N LYS A 247 15.43 -4.78 -3.06
CA LYS A 247 15.86 -4.03 -4.24
C LYS A 247 16.90 -2.97 -3.87
N ASN A 248 17.93 -2.85 -4.71
CA ASN A 248 18.89 -1.76 -4.70
C ASN A 248 19.55 -1.49 -3.33
N PRO A 249 20.19 -2.49 -2.69
CA PRO A 249 20.94 -2.24 -1.47
C PRO A 249 22.08 -1.24 -1.73
N SER A 250 22.32 -0.33 -0.79
CA SER A 250 23.46 0.59 -0.89
C SER A 250 24.77 -0.12 -0.55
N LYS A 251 25.87 0.36 -1.10
CA LYS A 251 27.22 -0.11 -0.75
C LYS A 251 27.51 0.02 0.75
N ARG A 252 26.96 1.07 1.38
CA ARG A 252 27.08 1.28 2.83
C ARG A 252 26.43 0.15 3.62
N LEU A 253 25.20 -0.22 3.24
CA LEU A 253 24.47 -1.30 3.91
C LEU A 253 25.18 -2.65 3.70
N GLU A 254 25.67 -2.92 2.47
CA GLU A 254 26.44 -4.13 2.16
C GLU A 254 27.71 -4.22 3.01
N GLN A 255 28.49 -3.13 3.09
CA GLN A 255 29.70 -3.08 3.90
C GLN A 255 29.40 -3.30 5.39
N LEU A 256 28.32 -2.70 5.91
CA LEU A 256 27.93 -2.84 7.30
C LEU A 256 27.51 -4.29 7.62
N ALA A 257 26.78 -4.93 6.73
CA ALA A 257 26.35 -6.31 6.93
C ALA A 257 27.51 -7.31 6.97
N HIS A 258 28.57 -7.05 6.19
CA HIS A 258 29.80 -7.89 6.23
C HIS A 258 30.57 -7.82 7.54
N VAL A 259 30.30 -6.83 8.39
CA VAL A 259 30.92 -6.76 9.73
C VAL A 259 30.38 -7.87 10.66
N TYR A 260 29.15 -8.31 10.42
CA TYR A 260 28.47 -9.28 11.28
C TYR A 260 28.47 -10.66 10.61
N GLN A 261 29.18 -11.65 11.21
CA GLN A 261 29.40 -12.98 10.61
C GLN A 261 28.12 -13.78 10.32
N HIS A 262 27.04 -13.52 11.07
CA HIS A 262 25.75 -14.23 10.92
C HIS A 262 24.77 -13.51 9.98
N THR A 263 25.23 -12.48 9.26
CA THR A 263 24.37 -11.67 8.42
C THR A 263 24.75 -11.80 6.95
N CYS A 264 23.75 -11.89 6.07
CA CYS A 264 23.97 -11.76 4.64
C CYS A 264 22.95 -10.83 3.99
N ILE A 265 23.32 -10.25 2.84
CA ILE A 265 22.43 -9.43 2.00
C ILE A 265 22.16 -10.17 0.71
N VAL A 266 20.88 -10.23 0.31
CA VAL A 266 20.41 -10.69 -0.99
C VAL A 266 19.87 -9.50 -1.75
N GLY A 267 20.68 -8.97 -2.67
CA GLY A 267 20.32 -7.81 -3.49
C GLY A 267 19.50 -8.21 -4.71
N ASN A 268 18.40 -7.49 -4.94
CA ASN A 268 17.55 -7.63 -6.12
C ASN A 268 17.03 -9.06 -6.38
N PRO A 269 16.51 -9.77 -5.36
CA PRO A 269 15.95 -11.09 -5.57
C PRO A 269 14.75 -11.03 -6.51
N GLY A 270 14.57 -12.09 -7.31
CA GLY A 270 13.35 -12.26 -8.09
C GLY A 270 12.13 -12.52 -7.20
N GLU A 271 10.93 -12.39 -7.75
CA GLU A 271 9.69 -12.58 -6.98
C GLU A 271 9.62 -13.95 -6.31
N LYS A 272 9.87 -15.01 -7.08
CA LYS A 272 9.88 -16.40 -6.57
C LYS A 272 10.93 -16.59 -5.48
N GLU A 273 12.12 -16.04 -5.66
CA GLU A 273 13.20 -16.12 -4.67
C GLU A 273 12.82 -15.39 -3.38
N MET A 274 12.21 -14.22 -3.47
CA MET A 274 11.71 -13.49 -2.30
C MET A 274 10.63 -14.30 -1.58
N GLN A 275 9.68 -14.91 -2.29
CA GLN A 275 8.64 -15.74 -1.67
C GLN A 275 9.24 -16.97 -0.97
N ASP A 276 10.22 -17.60 -1.58
CA ASP A 276 10.97 -18.71 -0.98
C ASP A 276 11.68 -18.27 0.31
N MET A 277 12.34 -17.11 0.30
CA MET A 277 13.01 -16.59 1.50
C MET A 277 12.02 -16.29 2.62
N ILE A 278 10.87 -15.67 2.33
CA ILE A 278 9.82 -15.40 3.32
C ILE A 278 9.31 -16.69 3.94
N SER A 279 9.05 -17.70 3.13
CA SER A 279 8.49 -18.99 3.59
C SER A 279 9.49 -19.86 4.36
N LYS A 280 10.80 -19.75 4.07
CA LYS A 280 11.87 -20.51 4.73
C LYS A 280 12.41 -19.83 5.99
N ALA A 281 12.15 -18.53 6.16
CA ALA A 281 12.52 -17.81 7.37
C ALA A 281 11.77 -18.37 8.59
N GLN A 282 12.46 -18.46 9.74
CA GLN A 282 11.81 -18.75 11.01
C GLN A 282 11.06 -17.53 11.52
N VAL A 283 11.69 -16.36 11.42
CA VAL A 283 11.12 -15.11 11.88
C VAL A 283 11.23 -14.05 10.77
N ASN A 284 10.11 -13.49 10.37
CA ASN A 284 10.05 -12.31 9.53
C ASN A 284 10.00 -11.06 10.43
N ILE A 285 10.96 -10.16 10.30
CA ILE A 285 11.10 -8.99 11.17
C ILE A 285 10.76 -7.75 10.36
N ILE A 286 9.70 -7.02 10.76
CA ILE A 286 9.16 -5.90 9.97
C ILE A 286 8.92 -4.69 10.86
N PRO A 287 9.97 -4.03 11.35
CA PRO A 287 9.84 -2.76 12.03
C PRO A 287 9.48 -1.66 11.04
N SER A 288 8.66 -0.72 11.44
CA SER A 288 8.34 0.48 10.68
C SER A 288 8.57 1.72 11.52
N PHE A 289 9.19 2.73 10.93
CA PHE A 289 9.30 4.06 11.53
C PHE A 289 8.19 5.00 11.06
N SER A 290 7.24 4.47 10.25
CA SER A 290 6.06 5.18 9.77
C SER A 290 4.80 4.40 10.13
N ASN A 291 3.81 5.09 10.67
CA ASN A 291 2.50 4.53 10.99
C ASN A 291 1.40 4.90 9.97
N THR A 292 1.78 5.30 8.75
CA THR A 292 0.84 5.63 7.67
C THR A 292 0.60 4.43 6.77
N GLY A 293 -0.64 4.23 6.35
CA GLY A 293 -1.07 3.15 5.45
C GLY A 293 -0.78 1.74 5.95
N ILE A 294 -1.16 0.74 5.17
CA ILE A 294 -0.87 -0.67 5.46
C ILE A 294 0.47 -1.09 4.83
N LYS A 295 1.25 -1.88 5.57
CA LYS A 295 2.55 -2.36 5.09
C LYS A 295 2.36 -3.69 4.35
N LEU A 296 2.39 -3.68 3.03
CA LEU A 296 2.23 -4.90 2.22
C LEU A 296 3.28 -5.97 2.52
N LYS A 297 4.50 -5.58 2.92
CA LYS A 297 5.51 -6.54 3.40
C LYS A 297 5.07 -7.30 4.65
N LEU A 298 4.24 -6.69 5.52
CA LEU A 298 3.61 -7.37 6.64
C LEU A 298 2.61 -8.41 6.16
N LEU A 299 1.71 -8.03 5.26
CA LEU A 299 0.73 -8.97 4.71
C LEU A 299 1.40 -10.14 4.01
N ASN A 300 2.44 -9.88 3.19
CA ASN A 300 3.20 -10.94 2.55
C ASN A 300 3.82 -11.91 3.57
N ALA A 301 4.42 -11.40 4.64
CA ALA A 301 4.97 -12.23 5.71
C ALA A 301 3.89 -13.01 6.47
N LEU A 302 2.72 -12.43 6.69
CA LEU A 302 1.61 -13.11 7.37
C LEU A 302 0.97 -14.21 6.50
N PHE A 303 0.86 -14.01 5.19
CA PHE A 303 0.34 -15.04 4.29
C PHE A 303 1.34 -16.18 4.02
N ASN A 304 2.63 -15.86 3.90
CA ASN A 304 3.61 -16.77 3.34
C ASN A 304 4.76 -17.16 4.30
N GLY A 305 4.89 -16.49 5.45
CA GLY A 305 5.97 -16.70 6.42
C GLY A 305 5.52 -17.32 7.75
N ARG A 306 6.50 -17.72 8.59
CA ARG A 306 6.26 -18.23 9.94
C ARG A 306 6.05 -17.08 10.94
N HIS A 307 6.79 -17.07 12.05
CA HIS A 307 6.67 -16.01 13.03
C HIS A 307 6.91 -14.62 12.43
N CYS A 308 6.21 -13.62 12.93
CA CYS A 308 6.32 -12.25 12.48
C CYS A 308 6.54 -11.33 13.70
N ILE A 309 7.67 -10.62 13.73
CA ILE A 309 7.97 -9.61 14.75
C ILE A 309 7.82 -8.23 14.13
N VAL A 310 7.08 -7.36 14.80
CA VAL A 310 6.77 -6.00 14.36
C VAL A 310 6.88 -5.03 15.54
N ASN A 311 6.90 -3.73 15.26
CA ASN A 311 6.62 -2.71 16.27
C ASN A 311 5.19 -2.16 16.11
N ASN A 312 4.71 -1.41 17.09
CA ASN A 312 3.36 -0.85 17.09
C ASN A 312 3.06 -0.06 15.81
N ALA A 313 4.02 0.73 15.30
CA ALA A 313 3.85 1.53 14.09
C ALA A 313 3.57 0.68 12.83
N THR A 314 3.94 -0.59 12.82
CA THR A 314 3.69 -1.49 11.68
C THR A 314 2.23 -1.95 11.62
N VAL A 315 1.58 -2.20 12.76
CA VAL A 315 0.24 -2.81 12.86
C VAL A 315 -0.86 -1.83 13.22
N GLU A 316 -0.52 -0.61 13.60
CA GLU A 316 -1.49 0.40 14.02
C GLU A 316 -2.59 0.62 12.99
N GLY A 317 -3.85 0.42 13.39
CA GLY A 317 -5.03 0.59 12.54
C GLY A 317 -5.30 -0.53 11.54
N THR A 318 -4.52 -1.64 11.57
CA THR A 318 -4.66 -2.76 10.62
C THR A 318 -5.54 -3.89 11.15
N SER A 319 -5.75 -4.00 12.47
CA SER A 319 -6.38 -5.15 13.16
C SER A 319 -5.61 -6.47 12.96
N LEU A 320 -4.28 -6.41 12.76
CA LEU A 320 -3.39 -7.55 12.55
C LEU A 320 -2.44 -7.80 13.72
N ASP A 321 -2.53 -7.00 14.79
CA ASP A 321 -1.70 -7.08 15.99
C ASP A 321 -1.73 -8.47 16.64
N GLY A 322 -2.90 -9.11 16.70
CA GLY A 322 -3.06 -10.47 17.23
C GLY A 322 -2.37 -11.58 16.40
N LEU A 323 -1.87 -11.28 15.21
CA LEU A 323 -1.14 -12.22 14.33
C LEU A 323 0.39 -12.03 14.41
N CYS A 324 0.86 -11.07 15.21
CA CYS A 324 2.25 -10.65 15.28
C CYS A 324 2.77 -10.66 16.72
N HIS A 325 4.08 -10.74 16.87
CA HIS A 325 4.77 -10.46 18.13
C HIS A 325 5.24 -9.01 18.14
N ILE A 326 4.82 -8.24 19.14
CA ILE A 326 5.11 -6.81 19.21
C ILE A 326 6.39 -6.57 19.99
N ALA A 327 7.37 -5.91 19.37
CA ALA A 327 8.63 -5.50 19.98
C ALA A 327 8.95 -4.05 19.57
N ASN A 328 8.92 -3.12 20.52
CA ASN A 328 9.05 -1.69 20.23
C ASN A 328 10.49 -1.15 20.43
N ASP A 329 11.36 -1.91 21.02
CA ASP A 329 12.77 -1.57 21.27
C ASP A 329 13.69 -2.76 20.97
N ALA A 330 15.00 -2.48 20.92
CA ALA A 330 15.99 -3.48 20.55
C ALA A 330 16.05 -4.65 21.55
N ALA A 331 16.00 -4.40 22.84
CA ALA A 331 16.10 -5.43 23.87
C ALA A 331 14.90 -6.39 23.82
N THR A 332 13.69 -5.85 23.73
CA THR A 332 12.47 -6.65 23.55
C THR A 332 12.52 -7.46 22.26
N MET A 333 13.03 -6.86 21.17
CA MET A 333 13.15 -7.56 19.88
C MET A 333 14.16 -8.69 19.95
N GLN A 334 15.33 -8.49 20.56
CA GLN A 334 16.34 -9.53 20.77
C GLN A 334 15.75 -10.71 21.54
N HIS A 335 15.15 -10.43 22.71
CA HIS A 335 14.54 -11.47 23.53
C HIS A 335 13.45 -12.25 22.78
N THR A 336 12.59 -11.56 22.03
CA THR A 336 11.54 -12.20 21.23
C THR A 336 12.12 -13.06 20.11
N ILE A 337 13.20 -12.61 19.44
CA ILE A 337 13.90 -13.39 18.42
C ILE A 337 14.47 -14.67 19.02
N GLU A 338 15.17 -14.58 20.17
CA GLU A 338 15.77 -15.75 20.84
C GLU A 338 14.71 -16.80 21.20
N GLN A 339 13.54 -16.37 21.68
CA GLN A 339 12.45 -17.29 21.99
C GLN A 339 11.85 -17.94 20.74
N LEU A 340 11.53 -17.13 19.71
CA LEU A 340 10.81 -17.61 18.53
C LEU A 340 11.70 -18.40 17.57
N PHE A 341 13.01 -18.14 17.56
CA PHE A 341 13.92 -18.82 16.63
C PHE A 341 13.95 -20.34 16.84
N PHE A 342 13.80 -20.76 18.10
CA PHE A 342 13.79 -22.19 18.47
C PHE A 342 12.36 -22.73 18.70
N THR A 343 11.33 -21.89 18.58
CA THR A 343 9.93 -22.30 18.76
C THR A 343 9.32 -22.69 17.41
N PRO A 344 8.89 -23.95 17.21
CA PRO A 344 8.21 -24.33 15.98
C PRO A 344 6.94 -23.52 15.75
N PHE A 345 6.71 -23.10 14.50
CA PHE A 345 5.46 -22.47 14.12
C PHE A 345 4.36 -23.53 14.05
N SER A 346 3.29 -23.36 14.82
CA SER A 346 2.30 -24.41 15.08
C SER A 346 1.11 -24.39 14.11
N ASN A 347 0.43 -25.52 13.96
CA ASN A 347 -0.82 -25.62 13.22
C ASN A 347 -1.94 -24.74 13.80
N SER A 348 -1.93 -24.47 15.09
CA SER A 348 -2.87 -23.55 15.76
C SER A 348 -2.66 -22.12 15.26
N GLU A 349 -1.41 -21.67 15.19
CA GLU A 349 -1.06 -20.33 14.67
C GLU A 349 -1.42 -20.21 13.17
N ILE A 350 -1.18 -21.27 12.38
CA ILE A 350 -1.56 -21.33 10.96
C ILE A 350 -3.07 -21.19 10.81
N GLY A 351 -3.86 -21.92 11.61
CA GLY A 351 -5.33 -21.86 11.60
C GLY A 351 -5.85 -20.47 11.93
N MET A 352 -5.41 -19.91 13.06
CA MET A 352 -5.78 -18.55 13.49
C MET A 352 -5.45 -17.50 12.42
N ARG A 353 -4.26 -17.58 11.84
CA ARG A 353 -3.81 -16.66 10.79
C ARG A 353 -4.64 -16.77 9.52
N ARG A 354 -4.94 -18.01 9.08
CA ARG A 354 -5.80 -18.28 7.92
C ARG A 354 -7.20 -17.70 8.09
N ASP A 355 -7.82 -17.97 9.22
CA ASP A 355 -9.18 -17.53 9.48
C ASP A 355 -9.27 -16.00 9.55
N THR A 356 -8.32 -15.36 10.25
CA THR A 356 -8.29 -13.90 10.36
C THR A 356 -8.01 -13.23 9.02
N LEU A 357 -6.99 -13.67 8.27
CA LEU A 357 -6.63 -13.05 6.99
C LEU A 357 -7.73 -13.24 5.94
N LYS A 358 -8.35 -14.43 5.86
CA LYS A 358 -9.46 -14.69 4.93
C LYS A 358 -10.72 -13.91 5.27
N SER A 359 -10.96 -13.63 6.55
CA SER A 359 -12.10 -12.80 6.95
C SER A 359 -11.94 -11.33 6.56
N ILE A 360 -10.70 -10.82 6.52
CA ILE A 360 -10.40 -9.42 6.20
C ILE A 360 -10.12 -9.24 4.69
N PHE A 361 -9.24 -10.07 4.12
CA PHE A 361 -8.72 -9.91 2.75
C PHE A 361 -9.33 -10.96 1.82
N ASN A 362 -10.57 -10.73 1.41
CA ASN A 362 -11.29 -11.55 0.44
C ASN A 362 -11.68 -10.69 -0.76
N ASN A 363 -11.02 -10.87 -1.89
CA ASN A 363 -11.25 -10.06 -3.09
C ASN A 363 -12.70 -10.13 -3.59
N ASP A 364 -13.33 -11.29 -3.54
CA ASP A 364 -14.73 -11.46 -3.98
C ASP A 364 -15.70 -10.70 -3.06
N ASN A 365 -15.50 -10.77 -1.74
CA ASN A 365 -16.28 -10.01 -0.77
C ASN A 365 -16.05 -8.50 -0.92
N ASN A 366 -14.81 -8.09 -1.09
CA ASN A 366 -14.46 -6.68 -1.30
C ASN A 366 -15.12 -6.13 -2.58
N ALA A 367 -15.09 -6.90 -3.67
CA ALA A 367 -15.76 -6.52 -4.92
C ALA A 367 -17.28 -6.44 -4.73
N ALA A 368 -17.91 -7.43 -4.11
CA ALA A 368 -19.34 -7.41 -3.82
C ALA A 368 -19.75 -6.20 -2.98
N GLN A 369 -18.99 -5.88 -1.93
CA GLN A 369 -19.22 -4.70 -1.10
C GLN A 369 -19.05 -3.40 -1.88
N GLN A 370 -18.01 -3.30 -2.72
CA GLN A 370 -17.77 -2.13 -3.56
C GLN A 370 -18.89 -1.94 -4.59
N LEU A 371 -19.41 -3.02 -5.19
CA LEU A 371 -20.54 -2.96 -6.10
C LEU A 371 -21.81 -2.47 -5.40
N GLU A 372 -22.09 -2.99 -4.18
CA GLU A 372 -23.21 -2.54 -3.37
C GLU A 372 -23.13 -1.04 -3.07
N TRP A 373 -21.95 -0.53 -2.76
CA TRP A 373 -21.77 0.89 -2.50
C TRP A 373 -21.89 1.76 -3.75
N ILE A 374 -21.49 1.25 -4.93
CA ILE A 374 -21.57 2.01 -6.18
C ILE A 374 -22.98 1.95 -6.79
N TRP A 375 -23.65 0.80 -6.77
CA TRP A 375 -24.93 0.59 -7.47
C TRP A 375 -26.08 0.16 -6.58
N GLY A 376 -25.85 -0.19 -5.33
CA GLY A 376 -26.89 -0.61 -4.39
C GLY A 376 -27.80 0.53 -3.97
N GLU A 377 -29.04 0.19 -3.57
CA GLU A 377 -29.99 1.16 -3.07
C GLU A 377 -29.64 1.55 -1.63
N GLY A 378 -29.43 2.83 -1.36
CA GLY A 378 -29.54 3.39 -0.03
C GLY A 378 -28.32 3.87 0.73
N LYS A 379 -27.05 3.56 0.38
CA LYS A 379 -25.92 3.98 1.23
C LYS A 379 -25.28 5.33 0.82
N TYR A 380 -25.26 5.63 -0.47
CA TYR A 380 -24.67 6.87 -1.03
C TYR A 380 -25.55 7.48 -2.13
N ILE A 381 -26.85 7.57 -1.88
CA ILE A 381 -27.75 8.32 -2.76
C ILE A 381 -27.54 9.80 -2.45
N LEU A 382 -27.10 10.55 -3.48
CA LEU A 382 -27.21 12.00 -3.44
C LEU A 382 -28.72 12.31 -3.45
N GLU A 383 -29.26 12.87 -2.36
CA GLU A 383 -30.52 13.58 -2.43
C GLU A 383 -30.32 14.74 -3.42
N VAL A 384 -31.00 14.65 -4.56
CA VAL A 384 -30.99 15.65 -5.64
C VAL A 384 -31.81 16.86 -5.19
#